data_1a31560bcb668a6276f39873ba814d14
#
_entry.id   1a31560bcb668a6276f39873ba814d14
#
_cell.length_a   1.000
_cell.length_b   1.000
_cell.length_c   1.000
_cell.angle_alpha   90.00
_cell.angle_beta   90.00
_cell.angle_gamma   90.00
#
_symmetry.space_group_name_H-M   'P 1'
#
loop_
_entity.id
_entity.type
_entity.pdbx_description
1 polymer ?
#
loop_
_entity_poly.entity_id
_entity_poly.type
_entity_poly.pdbx_seq_one_letter_code
_entity_poly.pdbx_strand_id
1 'polypeptide(L)' 'MKLYRLLTEDDSSEFCHKVTEALFKGWELYGDPTYAHDATVGVMRCGQAVVKEVEVSYSPDMKLRAQ' A
#
# COMPACT_ATOMS: atom_id res chain seq x y z
N MET A 1 11.57 7.93 -11.31
CA MET A 1 11.88 7.12 -10.11
C MET A 1 10.66 6.30 -9.73
N LYS A 2 10.86 5.03 -9.42
CA LYS A 2 9.77 4.15 -9.01
C LYS A 2 9.60 4.19 -7.50
N LEU A 3 8.39 4.47 -7.04
CA LEU A 3 8.03 4.47 -5.63
C LEU A 3 7.38 3.14 -5.27
N TYR A 4 7.55 2.73 -4.02
CA TYR A 4 6.99 1.50 -3.49
C TYR A 4 6.27 1.78 -2.17
N ARG A 5 5.09 1.19 -2.00
CA ARG A 5 4.36 1.20 -0.72
C ARG A 5 3.76 -0.17 -0.47
N LEU A 6 3.80 -0.60 0.79
CA LEU A 6 3.04 -1.77 1.23
C LEU A 6 1.85 -1.26 2.03
N LEU A 7 0.66 -1.45 1.48
CA LEU A 7 -0.59 -1.07 2.15
C LEU A 7 -1.02 -2.22 3.05
N THR A 8 -1.25 -1.94 4.31
CA THR A 8 -1.69 -2.95 5.27
C THR A 8 -2.88 -2.44 6.07
N GLU A 9 -3.79 -3.33 6.41
CA GLU A 9 -4.99 -3.00 7.18
C GLU A 9 -5.62 -4.30 7.69
N ASP A 10 -6.55 -4.18 8.63
CA ASP A 10 -7.38 -5.30 9.04
C ASP A 10 -8.23 -5.78 7.87
N ASP A 11 -8.69 -7.02 7.92
CA ASP A 11 -9.57 -7.59 6.90
C ASP A 11 -10.95 -6.93 7.01
N SER A 12 -11.10 -5.80 6.34
CA SER A 12 -12.31 -4.99 6.37
C SER A 12 -12.42 -4.17 5.09
N SER A 13 -13.55 -3.47 4.91
CA SER A 13 -13.74 -2.59 3.77
C SER A 13 -12.73 -1.43 3.76
N GLU A 14 -12.14 -1.10 4.91
CA GLU A 14 -11.10 -0.08 4.99
C GLU A 14 -9.90 -0.43 4.12
N PHE A 15 -9.51 -1.70 4.10
CA PHE A 15 -8.42 -2.14 3.24
C PHE A 15 -8.76 -1.93 1.77
N CYS A 16 -9.98 -2.29 1.36
CA CYS A 16 -10.43 -2.12 -0.02
C CYS A 16 -10.42 -0.63 -0.42
N HIS A 17 -10.87 0.24 0.47
CA HIS A 17 -10.84 1.68 0.22
C HIS A 17 -9.43 2.21 0.09
N LYS A 18 -8.53 1.74 0.96
CA LYS A 18 -7.13 2.16 0.95
C LYS A 18 -6.47 1.79 -0.38
N VAL A 19 -6.67 0.57 -0.86
CA VAL A 19 -6.10 0.11 -2.13
C VAL A 19 -6.73 0.88 -3.30
N THR A 20 -8.05 1.01 -3.30
CA THR A 20 -8.77 1.71 -4.37
C THR A 20 -8.32 3.16 -4.47
N GLU A 21 -8.15 3.84 -3.35
CA GLU A 21 -7.64 5.21 -3.32
C GLU A 21 -6.25 5.31 -3.93
N ALA A 22 -5.37 4.34 -3.61
CA ALA A 22 -4.03 4.32 -4.18
C ALA A 22 -4.09 4.16 -5.71
N LEU A 23 -4.92 3.25 -6.20
CA LEU A 23 -5.10 3.05 -7.64
C LEU A 23 -5.61 4.32 -8.31
N PHE A 24 -6.53 5.02 -7.66
CA PHE A 24 -7.07 6.27 -8.18
C PHE A 24 -5.99 7.35 -8.30
N LYS A 25 -5.01 7.33 -7.40
CA LYS A 25 -3.89 8.28 -7.41
C LYS A 25 -2.76 7.88 -8.35
N GLY A 26 -2.94 6.83 -9.15
CA GLY A 26 -1.96 6.41 -10.15
C GLY A 26 -1.01 5.31 -9.70
N TRP A 27 -1.22 4.73 -8.50
CA TRP A 27 -0.45 3.58 -8.07
C TRP A 27 -0.91 2.34 -8.80
N GLU A 28 -0.01 1.39 -9.01
CA GLU A 28 -0.30 0.11 -9.65
C GLU A 28 -0.04 -1.03 -8.67
N LEU A 29 -0.85 -2.08 -8.77
CA LEU A 29 -0.66 -3.27 -7.94
C LEU A 29 0.64 -3.96 -8.34
N TYR A 30 1.38 -4.43 -7.34
CA TYR A 30 2.62 -5.17 -7.54
C TYR A 30 2.53 -6.49 -6.77
N GLY A 31 2.51 -7.60 -7.52
CA GLY A 31 2.43 -8.92 -6.91
C GLY A 31 1.04 -9.23 -6.33
N ASP A 32 0.96 -10.32 -5.62
CA ASP A 32 -0.28 -10.78 -5.01
C ASP A 32 -0.49 -10.14 -3.64
N PRO A 33 -1.76 -9.98 -3.20
CA PRO A 33 -2.03 -9.53 -1.85
C PRO A 33 -1.60 -10.58 -0.83
N THR A 34 -1.29 -10.12 0.38
CA THR A 34 -1.00 -11.00 1.50
C THR A 34 -2.18 -11.03 2.46
N TYR A 35 -2.32 -12.15 3.17
CA TYR A 35 -3.42 -12.37 4.10
C TYR A 35 -2.90 -13.24 5.23
N ALA A 36 -2.76 -12.67 6.42
CA ALA A 36 -2.16 -13.37 7.55
C ALA A 36 -2.86 -13.03 8.85
N HIS A 37 -2.90 -13.98 9.77
CA HIS A 37 -3.48 -13.79 11.08
C HIS A 37 -2.49 -13.07 12.00
N ASP A 38 -2.93 -11.99 12.62
CA ASP A 38 -2.15 -11.28 13.63
C ASP A 38 -2.57 -11.78 15.00
N ALA A 39 -1.77 -12.66 15.59
CA ALA A 39 -2.09 -13.26 16.88
C ALA A 39 -2.07 -12.27 18.04
N THR A 40 -1.37 -11.15 17.88
CA THR A 40 -1.28 -10.13 18.93
C THR A 40 -2.63 -9.45 19.16
N VAL A 41 -3.35 -9.15 18.08
CA VAL A 41 -4.65 -8.47 18.17
C VAL A 41 -5.82 -9.39 17.77
N GLY A 42 -5.54 -10.62 17.37
CA GLY A 42 -6.59 -11.61 17.07
C GLY A 42 -7.39 -11.34 15.81
N VAL A 43 -6.83 -10.64 14.82
CA VAL A 43 -7.51 -10.31 13.57
C VAL A 43 -6.68 -10.75 12.38
N MET A 44 -7.35 -10.89 11.23
CA MET A 44 -6.65 -11.12 9.97
C MET A 44 -6.14 -9.80 9.43
N ARG A 45 -4.90 -9.82 8.93
CA ARG A 45 -4.26 -8.65 8.33
C ARG A 45 -4.11 -8.86 6.83
N CYS A 46 -4.43 -7.83 6.06
CA CYS A 46 -4.27 -7.82 4.63
C CYS A 46 -3.13 -6.88 4.23
N GLY A 47 -2.44 -7.23 3.16
CA GLY A 47 -1.38 -6.38 2.62
C GLY A 47 -1.36 -6.43 1.11
N GLN A 48 -1.03 -5.32 0.47
CA GLN A 48 -0.88 -5.23 -0.98
C GLN A 48 0.22 -4.23 -1.29
N ALA A 49 1.25 -4.70 -2.00
CA ALA A 49 2.29 -3.81 -2.49
C ALA A 49 1.79 -3.04 -3.70
N VAL A 50 2.13 -1.77 -3.76
CA VAL A 50 1.81 -0.91 -4.91
C VAL A 50 3.06 -0.14 -5.31
N VAL A 51 3.18 0.18 -6.59
CA VAL A 51 4.31 0.92 -7.14
C VAL A 51 3.78 2.07 -8.00
N LYS A 52 4.59 3.11 -8.11
CA LYS A 52 4.23 4.28 -8.91
C LYS A 52 5.49 4.89 -9.51
N GLU A 53 5.44 5.24 -10.78
CA GLU A 53 6.55 5.93 -11.42
C GLU A 53 6.32 7.44 -11.34
N VAL A 54 7.32 8.16 -10.86
CA VAL A 54 7.28 9.62 -10.78
C VAL A 54 8.56 10.21 -11.37
N GLU A 55 8.45 11.44 -11.88
CA GLU A 55 9.57 12.13 -12.55
C GLU A 55 10.32 13.04 -11.57
N VAL A 56 10.64 12.53 -10.39
CA VAL A 56 11.41 13.27 -9.39
C VAL A 56 12.54 12.38 -8.88
N SER A 57 13.58 13.02 -8.37
CA SER A 57 14.69 12.29 -7.75
C SER A 57 14.32 11.90 -6.33
N TYR A 58 14.81 10.74 -5.91
CA TYR A 58 14.58 10.27 -4.55
C TYR A 58 15.27 11.18 -3.54
N SER A 59 14.56 11.45 -2.43
CA SER A 59 15.12 12.13 -1.28
C SER A 59 14.62 11.42 -0.03
N PRO A 60 15.49 11.16 0.97
CA PRO A 60 15.04 10.54 2.22
C PRO A 60 13.96 11.34 2.95
N ASP A 61 13.87 12.65 2.68
CA ASP A 61 12.87 13.51 3.28
C ASP A 61 11.51 13.43 2.57
N MET A 62 11.45 12.73 1.44
CA MET A 62 10.22 12.59 0.67
C MET A 62 9.18 11.81 1.45
N LYS A 63 7.97 12.34 1.53
CA LYS A 63 6.84 11.65 2.17
C LYS A 63 6.12 10.81 1.12
N LEU A 64 6.38 9.52 1.11
CA LEU A 64 5.80 8.62 0.11
C LEU A 64 4.27 8.57 0.19
N ARG A 65 3.70 8.82 1.37
CA ARG A 65 2.25 8.84 1.54
C ARG A 65 1.57 9.99 0.79
N ALA A 66 2.33 11.04 0.49
CA ALA A 66 1.79 12.20 -0.21
C ALA A 66 1.81 12.03 -1.74
N GLN A 67 2.43 10.96 -2.21
CA GLN A 67 2.47 10.65 -3.65
C GLN A 67 1.23 9.86 -4.09
#